data_ee90b556535af14d7ee035c5f68df07c
#
_entry.id   ee90b556535af14d7ee035c5f68df07c
#
_cell.length_a   1.000
_cell.length_b   1.000
_cell.length_c   1.000
_cell.angle_alpha   90.00
_cell.angle_beta   90.00
_cell.angle_gamma   90.00
#
_symmetry.space_group_name_H-M   'P 1'
#
loop_
_entity.id
_entity.type
_entity.pdbx_description
1 polymer ?
#
loop_
_entity_poly.entity_id
_entity_poly.type
_entity_poly.pdbx_seq_one_letter_code
_entity_poly.pdbx_strand_id
1 'polypeptide(L)'
;MTSRTLAKKLAELALSKKAYDVVLLDLRPLTSTTDFFIVCSADSDTQVRAIADAVEKGSEDIGVSVWHTEGFQASTWIILDYVDVVVHVFHRETRSYYNLERLWSDAKTTSIEDKVEQIKTAKEQAKPPKARRTAIKRSRK
;
A
#
# COMPACT_ATOMS: atom_id res chain seq x y z
N MET A 1 -9.10 8.25 16.21
CA MET A 1 -8.24 8.10 15.02
C MET A 1 -9.07 8.38 13.77
N THR A 2 -8.56 9.24 12.88
CA THR A 2 -9.27 9.51 11.63
C THR A 2 -9.06 8.35 10.64
N SER A 3 -9.94 8.28 9.63
CA SER A 3 -9.77 7.26 8.59
C SER A 3 -8.45 7.44 7.83
N ARG A 4 -8.00 8.67 7.62
CA ARG A 4 -6.71 8.93 6.97
C ARG A 4 -5.55 8.42 7.82
N THR A 5 -5.58 8.65 9.12
CA THR A 5 -4.54 8.14 10.02
C THR A 5 -4.53 6.61 10.03
N LEU A 6 -5.71 6.00 10.09
CA LEU A 6 -5.83 4.55 10.01
C LEU A 6 -5.26 4.02 8.70
N ALA A 7 -5.63 4.64 7.58
CA ALA A 7 -5.15 4.22 6.27
C ALA A 7 -3.62 4.24 6.20
N LYS A 8 -2.99 5.30 6.72
CA LYS A 8 -1.53 5.40 6.73
C LYS A 8 -0.90 4.32 7.60
N LYS A 9 -1.48 4.04 8.76
CA LYS A 9 -0.96 2.99 9.65
C LYS A 9 -1.08 1.61 9.01
N LEU A 10 -2.19 1.33 8.35
CA LEU A 10 -2.36 0.04 7.67
C LEU A 10 -1.38 -0.11 6.51
N ALA A 11 -1.14 0.97 5.76
CA ALA A 11 -0.16 0.96 4.68
C ALA A 11 1.26 0.70 5.22
N GLU A 12 1.60 1.31 6.35
CA GLU A 12 2.91 1.09 6.98
C GLU A 12 3.08 -0.36 7.42
N LEU A 13 2.01 -0.96 7.95
CA LEU A 13 2.04 -2.37 8.33
C LEU A 13 2.29 -3.27 7.13
N ALA A 14 1.65 -2.96 6.00
CA ALA A 14 1.89 -3.71 4.76
C ALA A 14 3.35 -3.58 4.32
N LEU A 15 3.89 -2.37 4.36
CA LEU A 15 5.29 -2.12 3.99
C LEU A 15 6.25 -2.88 4.88
N SER A 16 5.92 -3.06 6.17
CA SER A 16 6.78 -3.77 7.11
C SER A 16 7.01 -5.23 6.71
N LYS A 17 6.15 -5.78 5.87
CA LYS A 17 6.27 -7.13 5.33
C LYS A 17 6.60 -7.12 3.85
N LYS A 18 7.21 -6.04 3.38
CA LYS A 18 7.76 -5.91 2.02
C LYS A 18 6.71 -5.88 0.91
N ALA A 19 5.51 -5.42 1.24
CA ALA A 19 4.56 -5.05 0.19
C ALA A 19 5.20 -3.92 -0.64
N TYR A 20 4.93 -3.89 -1.92
CA TYR A 20 5.46 -2.84 -2.77
C TYR A 20 4.36 -2.22 -3.63
N ASP A 21 4.70 -1.12 -4.28
CA ASP A 21 3.75 -0.31 -5.06
C ASP A 21 2.49 -0.04 -4.23
N VAL A 22 2.71 0.39 -2.98
CA VAL A 22 1.63 0.68 -2.06
C VAL A 22 1.06 2.04 -2.38
N VAL A 23 -0.24 2.08 -2.68
CA VAL A 23 -0.91 3.34 -3.01
C VAL A 23 -2.15 3.51 -2.13
N LEU A 24 -2.45 4.76 -1.85
CA LEU A 24 -3.63 5.18 -1.12
C LEU A 24 -4.55 5.90 -2.10
N LEU A 25 -5.78 5.42 -2.24
CA LEU A 25 -6.79 6.05 -3.08
C LEU A 25 -7.79 6.75 -2.19
N ASP A 26 -7.95 8.05 -2.39
CA ASP A 26 -8.93 8.85 -1.65
C ASP A 26 -10.27 8.77 -2.38
N LEU A 27 -11.20 8.03 -1.82
CA LEU A 27 -12.49 7.78 -2.43
C LEU A 27 -13.58 8.70 -1.89
N ARG A 28 -13.27 9.56 -0.94
CA ARG A 28 -14.27 10.39 -0.27
C ARG A 28 -15.10 11.26 -1.22
N PRO A 29 -14.51 11.85 -2.27
CA PRO A 29 -15.33 12.64 -3.20
C PRO A 29 -16.19 11.78 -4.13
N LEU A 30 -15.93 10.46 -4.24
CA LEU A 30 -16.54 9.61 -5.24
C LEU A 30 -17.59 8.66 -4.71
N THR A 31 -17.53 8.33 -3.42
CA THR A 31 -18.46 7.39 -2.81
C THR A 31 -18.57 7.66 -1.31
N SER A 32 -19.69 7.31 -0.73
CA SER A 32 -19.89 7.37 0.71
C SER A 32 -19.68 6.03 1.40
N THR A 33 -19.38 4.98 0.64
CA THR A 33 -19.29 3.62 1.18
C THR A 33 -18.02 3.43 2.00
N THR A 34 -16.91 3.98 1.52
CA THR A 34 -15.62 3.90 2.21
C THR A 34 -14.81 5.15 1.89
N ASP A 35 -13.88 5.50 2.77
CA ASP A 35 -13.07 6.70 2.60
C ASP A 35 -11.81 6.44 1.79
N PHE A 36 -11.14 5.32 2.01
CA PHE A 36 -9.84 5.05 1.39
C PHE A 36 -9.69 3.59 1.01
N PHE A 37 -9.07 3.37 -0.14
CA PHE A 37 -8.50 2.07 -0.46
C PHE A 37 -7.00 2.14 -0.29
N ILE A 38 -6.41 1.04 0.21
CA ILE A 38 -4.98 0.82 0.14
C ILE A 38 -4.79 -0.36 -0.80
N VAL A 39 -3.94 -0.20 -1.80
CA VAL A 39 -3.66 -1.25 -2.78
C VAL A 39 -2.17 -1.51 -2.76
N CYS A 40 -1.77 -2.76 -2.62
CA CYS A 40 -0.36 -3.13 -2.61
C CYS A 40 -0.14 -4.46 -3.30
N SER A 41 1.11 -4.75 -3.60
CA SER A 41 1.51 -5.92 -4.37
C SER A 41 2.50 -6.79 -3.62
N ALA A 42 2.49 -8.08 -3.97
CA ALA A 42 3.46 -9.05 -3.52
C ALA A 42 3.79 -10.01 -4.67
N ASP A 43 4.89 -10.74 -4.55
CA ASP A 43 5.39 -11.59 -5.62
C ASP A 43 4.94 -13.06 -5.51
N SER A 44 4.35 -13.44 -4.39
CA SER A 44 3.91 -14.82 -4.19
C SER A 44 2.66 -14.86 -3.32
N ASP A 45 1.92 -15.95 -3.41
CA ASP A 45 0.74 -16.17 -2.57
C ASP A 45 1.10 -16.17 -1.09
N THR A 46 2.24 -16.77 -0.75
CA THR A 46 2.73 -16.80 0.63
C THR A 46 2.96 -15.40 1.15
N GLN A 47 3.55 -14.54 0.33
CA GLN A 47 3.81 -13.16 0.73
C GLN A 47 2.52 -12.35 0.83
N VAL A 48 1.57 -12.54 -0.09
CA VAL A 48 0.25 -11.91 0.00
C VAL A 48 -0.38 -12.21 1.36
N ARG A 49 -0.37 -13.48 1.76
CA ARG A 49 -0.92 -13.90 3.04
C ARG A 49 -0.15 -13.31 4.22
N ALA A 50 1.18 -13.30 4.15
CA ALA A 50 2.00 -12.74 5.22
C ALA A 50 1.73 -11.25 5.43
N ILE A 51 1.57 -10.51 4.34
CA ILE A 51 1.24 -9.08 4.41
C ILE A 51 -0.13 -8.89 5.06
N ALA A 52 -1.13 -9.64 4.62
CA ALA A 52 -2.49 -9.54 5.17
C ALA A 52 -2.51 -9.87 6.65
N ASP A 53 -1.81 -10.94 7.06
CA ASP A 53 -1.73 -11.32 8.47
C ASP A 53 -1.06 -10.22 9.30
N ALA A 54 -0.01 -9.61 8.79
CA ALA A 54 0.70 -8.54 9.50
C ALA A 54 -0.17 -7.30 9.66
N VAL A 55 -0.93 -6.95 8.63
CA VAL A 55 -1.86 -5.82 8.70
C VAL A 55 -2.93 -6.09 9.75
N GLU A 56 -3.54 -7.27 9.70
CA GLU A 56 -4.59 -7.64 10.63
C GLU A 56 -4.08 -7.63 12.07
N LYS A 57 -2.97 -8.31 12.32
CA LYS A 57 -2.40 -8.37 13.65
C LYS A 57 -1.97 -7.00 14.15
N GLY A 58 -1.30 -6.23 13.31
CA GLY A 58 -0.84 -4.90 13.69
C GLY A 58 -1.99 -3.95 13.99
N SER A 59 -3.09 -4.06 13.27
CA SER A 59 -4.26 -3.24 13.55
C SER A 59 -4.88 -3.61 14.90
N GLU A 60 -4.93 -4.90 15.23
CA GLU A 60 -5.41 -5.33 16.53
C GLU A 60 -4.55 -4.77 17.67
N ASP A 61 -3.23 -4.73 17.46
CA ASP A 61 -2.30 -4.21 18.46
C ASP A 61 -2.54 -2.72 18.76
N ILE A 62 -3.11 -1.98 17.83
CA ILE A 62 -3.45 -0.57 18.04
C ILE A 62 -4.94 -0.37 18.32
N GLY A 63 -5.65 -1.45 18.62
CA GLY A 63 -7.03 -1.37 19.06
C GLY A 63 -8.06 -1.31 17.95
N VAL A 64 -7.69 -1.67 16.72
CA VAL A 64 -8.62 -1.63 15.58
C VAL A 64 -8.80 -3.06 15.05
N SER A 65 -10.04 -3.52 15.07
CA SER A 65 -10.37 -4.85 14.55
C SER A 65 -10.87 -4.76 13.12
N VAL A 66 -10.41 -5.67 12.27
CA VAL A 66 -10.95 -5.79 10.92
C VAL A 66 -12.41 -6.25 11.01
N TRP A 67 -13.27 -5.65 10.19
CA TRP A 67 -14.69 -6.01 10.18
C TRP A 67 -14.94 -7.27 9.35
N HIS A 68 -14.27 -7.40 8.20
CA HIS A 68 -14.49 -8.53 7.31
C HIS A 68 -13.25 -8.79 6.48
N THR A 69 -12.96 -10.07 6.21
CA THR A 69 -11.84 -10.46 5.36
C THR A 69 -12.31 -11.41 4.28
N GLU A 70 -11.66 -11.37 3.12
CA GLU A 70 -11.92 -12.28 2.01
C GLU A 70 -10.62 -12.62 1.30
N GLY A 71 -10.59 -13.80 0.66
CA GLY A 71 -9.51 -14.16 -0.24
C GLY A 71 -8.37 -14.95 0.35
N PHE A 72 -8.42 -15.26 1.65
CA PHE A 72 -7.31 -15.98 2.28
C PHE A 72 -7.09 -17.39 1.71
N GLN A 73 -8.11 -18.00 1.15
CA GLN A 73 -7.98 -19.36 0.64
C GLN A 73 -7.08 -19.40 -0.60
N ALA A 74 -7.36 -18.57 -1.59
CA ALA A 74 -6.55 -18.52 -2.81
C ALA A 74 -5.28 -17.69 -2.64
N SER A 75 -5.34 -16.65 -1.81
CA SER A 75 -4.22 -15.76 -1.49
C SER A 75 -3.62 -15.04 -2.71
N THR A 76 -4.43 -14.78 -3.73
CA THR A 76 -4.01 -13.96 -4.87
C THR A 76 -4.56 -12.54 -4.76
N TRP A 77 -5.61 -12.37 -3.98
CA TRP A 77 -6.22 -11.08 -3.68
C TRP A 77 -6.92 -11.20 -2.34
N ILE A 78 -6.31 -10.62 -1.31
CA ILE A 78 -6.90 -10.62 0.02
C ILE A 78 -7.44 -9.23 0.32
N ILE A 79 -8.67 -9.18 0.79
CA ILE A 79 -9.35 -7.95 1.15
C ILE A 79 -9.50 -7.90 2.66
N LEU A 80 -9.05 -6.80 3.27
CA LEU A 80 -9.22 -6.53 4.69
C LEU A 80 -10.09 -5.29 4.81
N ASP A 81 -11.34 -5.49 5.20
CA ASP A 81 -12.34 -4.41 5.23
C ASP A 81 -12.46 -3.86 6.65
N TYR A 82 -12.07 -2.60 6.80
CA TYR A 82 -12.17 -1.84 8.06
C TYR A 82 -13.32 -0.83 8.02
N VAL A 83 -14.23 -0.98 7.07
CA VAL A 83 -15.38 -0.10 6.83
C VAL A 83 -14.96 1.21 6.18
N ASP A 84 -14.27 2.09 6.90
CA ASP A 84 -13.83 3.36 6.33
C ASP A 84 -12.57 3.23 5.48
N VAL A 85 -11.84 2.15 5.66
CA VAL A 85 -10.62 1.85 4.91
C VAL A 85 -10.67 0.39 4.50
N VAL A 86 -10.37 0.11 3.24
CA VAL A 86 -10.28 -1.27 2.74
C VAL A 86 -8.89 -1.49 2.19
N VAL A 87 -8.23 -2.53 2.68
CA VAL A 87 -6.88 -2.89 2.22
C VAL A 87 -7.00 -4.02 1.21
N HIS A 88 -6.39 -3.82 0.05
CA HIS A 88 -6.33 -4.81 -1.03
C HIS A 88 -4.88 -5.26 -1.18
N VAL A 89 -4.61 -6.52 -0.85
CA VAL A 89 -3.28 -7.11 -1.01
C VAL A 89 -3.34 -8.05 -2.20
N PHE A 90 -2.59 -7.74 -3.24
CA PHE A 90 -2.63 -8.48 -4.50
C PHE A 90 -1.32 -9.19 -4.80
N HIS A 91 -1.43 -10.40 -5.34
CA HIS A 91 -0.36 -10.91 -6.17
C HIS A 91 -0.23 -9.97 -7.37
N ARG A 92 0.99 -9.65 -7.77
CA ARG A 92 1.24 -8.62 -8.80
C ARG A 92 0.47 -8.83 -10.10
N GLU A 93 0.34 -10.09 -10.53
CA GLU A 93 -0.36 -10.40 -11.78
C GLU A 93 -1.86 -10.19 -11.64
N THR A 94 -2.40 -10.55 -10.48
CA THR A 94 -3.82 -10.34 -10.19
C THR A 94 -4.14 -8.85 -10.13
N ARG A 95 -3.25 -8.06 -9.56
CA ARG A 95 -3.42 -6.60 -9.51
C ARG A 95 -3.52 -6.00 -10.91
N SER A 96 -2.62 -6.40 -11.81
CA SER A 96 -2.65 -5.95 -13.19
C SER A 96 -3.95 -6.33 -13.88
N TYR A 97 -4.42 -7.53 -13.63
CA TYR A 97 -5.62 -8.04 -14.29
C TYR A 97 -6.86 -7.23 -13.86
N TYR A 98 -7.05 -7.04 -12.55
CA TYR A 98 -8.25 -6.32 -12.06
C TYR A 98 -8.11 -4.81 -12.15
N ASN A 99 -6.92 -4.28 -11.94
CA ASN A 99 -6.58 -2.87 -12.12
C ASN A 99 -7.57 -1.92 -11.44
N LEU A 100 -7.65 -2.00 -10.11
CA LEU A 100 -8.55 -1.14 -9.33
C LEU A 100 -8.24 0.34 -9.52
N GLU A 101 -6.98 0.69 -9.70
CA GLU A 101 -6.58 2.08 -9.89
C GLU A 101 -7.22 2.69 -11.13
N ARG A 102 -7.38 1.89 -12.17
CA ARG A 102 -8.07 2.33 -13.37
C ARG A 102 -9.56 2.52 -13.13
N LEU A 103 -10.17 1.57 -12.41
CA LEU A 103 -11.60 1.66 -12.07
C LEU A 103 -11.89 2.93 -11.26
N TRP A 104 -10.96 3.30 -10.38
CA TRP A 104 -11.09 4.48 -9.54
C TRP A 104 -10.16 5.59 -10.00
N SER A 105 -10.01 5.78 -11.30
CA SER A 105 -9.03 6.72 -11.86
C SER A 105 -9.30 8.18 -11.47
N ASP A 106 -10.53 8.51 -11.08
CA ASP A 106 -10.85 9.86 -10.62
C ASP A 106 -10.44 10.12 -9.16
N ALA A 107 -10.01 9.08 -8.44
CA ALA A 107 -9.55 9.23 -7.08
C ALA A 107 -8.15 9.84 -7.04
N LYS A 108 -7.91 10.65 -6.02
CA LYS A 108 -6.54 11.11 -5.76
C LYS A 108 -5.73 9.91 -5.28
N THR A 109 -4.61 9.65 -5.94
CA THR A 109 -3.74 8.52 -5.63
C THR A 109 -2.44 9.04 -5.04
N THR A 110 -2.05 8.47 -3.90
CA THR A 110 -0.80 8.83 -3.22
C THR A 110 0.03 7.56 -3.06
N SER A 111 1.29 7.59 -3.50
CA SER A 111 2.22 6.49 -3.27
C SER A 111 2.72 6.55 -1.84
N ILE A 112 2.76 5.39 -1.18
CA ILE A 112 3.27 5.28 0.18
C ILE A 112 4.56 4.47 0.10
N GLU A 113 5.64 5.06 0.60
CA GLU A 113 6.96 4.42 0.56
C GLU A 113 7.44 4.09 1.96
N ASP A 114 8.29 3.07 2.04
CA ASP A 114 8.93 2.73 3.30
C ASP A 114 9.79 3.90 3.76
N LYS A 115 9.69 4.24 5.05
CA LYS A 115 10.43 5.38 5.60
C LYS A 115 11.94 5.21 5.48
N VAL A 116 12.42 3.98 5.60
CA VAL A 116 13.85 3.70 5.47
C VAL A 116 14.30 4.00 4.05
N GLU A 117 13.53 3.62 3.06
CA GLU A 117 13.83 3.92 1.66
C GLU A 117 13.80 5.42 1.40
N GLN A 118 12.82 6.12 1.95
CA GLN A 118 12.74 7.57 1.82
C GLN A 118 13.96 8.26 2.40
N ILE A 119 14.41 7.81 3.57
CA ILE A 119 15.61 8.37 4.21
C ILE A 119 16.84 8.12 3.36
N LYS A 120 17.00 6.91 2.82
CA LYS A 120 18.11 6.59 1.94
C LYS A 120 18.10 7.47 0.70
N THR A 121 16.95 7.61 0.07
CA THR A 121 16.80 8.44 -1.12
C THR A 121 17.15 9.88 -0.84
N ALA A 122 16.66 10.41 0.28
CA ALA A 122 16.97 11.79 0.67
C ALA A 122 18.45 11.99 0.90
N LYS A 123 19.12 11.05 1.56
CA LYS A 123 20.56 11.13 1.77
C LYS A 123 21.33 11.09 0.46
N GLU A 124 20.94 10.26 -0.45
CA GLU A 124 21.58 10.17 -1.76
C GLU A 124 21.41 11.46 -2.54
N GLN A 125 20.24 12.04 -2.51
CA GLN A 125 19.96 13.30 -3.18
C GLN A 125 20.71 14.47 -2.56
N ALA A 126 20.99 14.39 -1.27
CA ALA A 126 21.71 15.45 -0.55
C ALA A 126 23.21 15.41 -0.80
N LYS A 127 23.74 14.31 -1.33
CA LYS A 127 25.17 14.23 -1.63
C LYS A 127 25.53 15.19 -2.76
N PRO A 128 26.72 15.81 -2.70
CA PRO A 128 27.17 16.64 -3.80
C PRO A 128 27.19 15.83 -5.09
N PRO A 129 26.81 16.42 -6.20
CA PRO A 129 26.86 15.69 -7.45
C PRO A 129 28.29 15.29 -7.73
N LYS A 130 28.49 14.02 -7.91
CA LYS A 130 29.72 13.57 -8.44
C LYS A 130 29.65 13.92 -9.86
N ALA A 131 30.65 14.42 -10.31
CA ALA A 131 30.63 14.59 -11.69
C ALA A 131 30.11 13.33 -12.25
N ARG A 132 29.01 13.00 -12.18
CA ARG A 132 28.25 11.98 -12.20
C ARG A 132 27.42 11.72 -12.89
N ARG A 133 27.25 11.40 -13.03
CA ARG A 133 26.26 11.05 -13.16
C ARG A 133 25.45 11.55 -13.58
N THR A 134 25.32 12.08 -14.14
CA THR A 134 24.35 12.49 -14.42
C THR A 134 23.69 12.42 -14.63
N ALA A 135 23.46 12.20 -15.05
CA ALA A 135 22.44 12.17 -14.83
C ALA A 135 21.84 11.74 -14.69
N ILE A 136 21.90 11.39 -14.84
CA ILE A 136 21.06 10.97 -14.41
C ILE A 136 20.39 10.59 -14.15
N LYS A 137 20.23 10.33 -14.30
CA LYS A 137 19.48 10.01 -13.82
C LYS A 137 18.83 9.55 -13.64
N ARG A 138 18.73 9.48 -13.81
CA ARG A 138 18.07 9.09 -13.55
C ARG A 138 17.60 8.38 -13.40
N SER A 139 17.97 8.25 -13.52
CA SER A 139 17.57 7.70 -13.28
C SER A 139 17.27 6.89 -12.87
N ARG A 140 17.37 6.87 -12.69
CA ARG A 140 17.29 6.18 -12.33
C ARG A 140 16.69 5.66 -12.10
N LYS A 141 16.89 5.75 -12.23
CA LYS A 141 16.57 5.48 -12.05
C LYS A 141 16.17 5.24 -12.12
#